data_514925d9d01c6e1261e170986095360e
#
_entry.id   514925d9d01c6e1261e170986095360e
#
_cell.length_a   1.000
_cell.length_b   1.000
_cell.length_c   1.000
_cell.angle_alpha   90.00
_cell.angle_beta   90.00
_cell.angle_gamma   90.00
#
_symmetry.space_group_name_H-M   'P 1'
#
loop_
_entity.id
_entity.type
_entity.pdbx_description
1 polymer ?
#
loop_
_entity_poly.entity_id
_entity_poly.type
_entity_poly.pdbx_seq_one_letter_code
_entity_poly.pdbx_strand_id
1 'polypeptide(L)'
;MALDLFKRVETRKGLFAVEKITLIYNLLTSILILFLFQEMDHPVQMLADRVVIAGMTFLLMYLYRLAPCKFSAFVRIAIQMSLLSYWYPDTFEFNRIFPNLDHVFASVEQWMFGGQPAVWFCERFPKMWVSEPFNMGYFFYYPMILLVVVWYFLYRFDLFEKVSFVIVTAFFIYYLIYIFVPVAGPQFYFPAIGSDHVAQGIFPSIGDYFHHHQELLPGPGYEHGFFYNLVESSQQVGERPTAAFPSSHVGMSTVLMIMAWRGSKRLFACLFPFYLLLCGATVYIQAHYLIDSIVGFVSAFGIYILATWMFKRWFAQPMLR
;
A
#
# COMPACT_ATOMS: atom_id res chain seq x y z
N MET A 1 23.93 21.26 7.10
CA MET A 1 22.90 20.20 7.01
C MET A 1 23.50 18.80 7.08
N ALA A 2 24.47 18.40 6.24
CA ALA A 2 25.04 17.04 6.29
C ALA A 2 25.74 16.72 7.63
N LEU A 3 26.49 17.65 8.21
CA LEU A 3 27.18 17.50 9.50
C LEU A 3 26.23 17.30 10.70
N ASP A 4 25.00 17.81 10.63
CA ASP A 4 24.02 17.66 11.71
C ASP A 4 23.32 16.30 11.73
N LEU A 5 23.35 15.53 10.63
CA LEU A 5 22.73 14.21 10.55
C LEU A 5 23.45 13.18 11.41
N PHE A 6 24.76 13.28 11.53
CA PHE A 6 25.63 12.38 12.28
C PHE A 6 26.02 12.93 13.66
N LYS A 7 25.61 14.15 14.00
CA LYS A 7 25.83 14.71 15.33
C LYS A 7 25.11 13.87 16.37
N ARG A 8 25.84 13.49 17.41
CA ARG A 8 25.28 12.72 18.52
C ARG A 8 24.16 13.52 19.18
N VAL A 9 23.01 12.85 19.35
CA VAL A 9 21.85 13.41 20.03
C VAL A 9 21.60 12.65 21.34
N GLU A 10 20.76 13.22 22.21
CA GLU A 10 20.31 12.51 23.40
C GLU A 10 19.58 11.22 22.99
N THR A 11 20.00 10.09 23.59
CA THR A 11 19.48 8.78 23.22
C THR A 11 18.03 8.64 23.67
N ARG A 12 17.12 8.51 22.72
CA ARG A 12 15.73 8.13 23.02
C ARG A 12 15.70 6.72 23.58
N LYS A 13 15.10 6.56 24.75
CA LYS A 13 14.91 5.26 25.38
C LYS A 13 13.72 4.53 24.76
N GLY A 14 13.90 3.24 24.38
CA GLY A 14 12.84 2.37 23.91
C GLY A 14 12.56 2.46 22.41
N LEU A 15 11.40 1.96 22.03
CA LEU A 15 10.94 1.85 20.63
C LEU A 15 10.34 3.14 20.13
N PHE A 16 10.53 3.43 18.84
CA PHE A 16 9.79 4.45 18.12
C PHE A 16 8.32 4.03 17.93
N ALA A 17 7.44 5.01 17.69
CA ALA A 17 6.02 4.73 17.46
C ALA A 17 5.80 3.78 16.25
N VAL A 18 6.60 3.95 15.18
CA VAL A 18 6.57 3.09 14.00
C VAL A 18 6.91 1.63 14.36
N GLU A 19 7.95 1.42 15.16
CA GLU A 19 8.34 0.08 15.60
C GLU A 19 7.28 -0.58 16.49
N LYS A 20 6.64 0.21 17.36
CA LYS A 20 5.55 -0.29 18.22
C LYS A 20 4.36 -0.76 17.39
N ILE A 21 3.93 0.04 16.40
CA ILE A 21 2.78 -0.35 15.57
C ILE A 21 3.12 -1.55 14.66
N THR A 22 4.37 -1.65 14.18
CA THR A 22 4.82 -2.83 13.43
C THR A 22 4.80 -4.07 14.32
N LEU A 23 5.26 -4.00 15.56
CA LEU A 23 5.22 -5.13 16.49
C LEU A 23 3.79 -5.50 16.90
N ILE A 24 2.88 -4.53 17.02
CA ILE A 24 1.45 -4.77 17.26
C ILE A 24 0.84 -5.52 16.06
N TYR A 25 1.10 -5.06 14.84
CA TYR A 25 0.63 -5.75 13.63
C TYR A 25 1.23 -7.14 13.49
N ASN A 26 2.53 -7.29 13.75
CA ASN A 26 3.24 -8.57 13.79
C ASN A 26 2.58 -9.55 14.78
N LEU A 27 2.31 -9.11 16.02
CA LEU A 27 1.65 -9.93 17.03
C LEU A 27 0.22 -10.32 16.61
N LEU A 28 -0.55 -9.35 16.11
CA LEU A 28 -1.93 -9.57 15.68
C LEU A 28 -2.02 -10.59 14.54
N THR A 29 -1.16 -10.46 13.52
CA THR A 29 -1.09 -11.42 12.41
C THR A 29 -0.48 -12.76 12.84
N SER A 30 0.42 -12.81 13.83
CA SER A 30 0.89 -14.07 14.42
C SER A 30 -0.25 -14.83 15.10
N ILE A 31 -1.08 -14.12 15.86
CA ILE A 31 -2.27 -14.73 16.50
C ILE A 31 -3.22 -15.27 15.42
N LEU A 32 -3.43 -14.50 14.34
CA LEU A 32 -4.28 -14.94 13.24
C LEU A 32 -3.74 -16.19 12.55
N ILE A 33 -2.41 -16.30 12.33
CA ILE A 33 -1.78 -17.53 11.81
C ILE A 33 -2.06 -18.72 12.73
N LEU A 34 -1.97 -18.54 14.05
CA LEU A 34 -2.23 -19.64 14.98
C LEU A 34 -3.69 -20.13 14.91
N PHE A 35 -4.65 -19.22 14.68
CA PHE A 35 -6.06 -19.60 14.49
C PHE A 35 -6.30 -20.29 13.15
N LEU A 36 -5.61 -19.88 12.08
CA LEU A 36 -5.77 -20.39 10.72
C LEU A 36 -4.71 -21.43 10.33
N PHE A 37 -3.99 -21.96 11.31
CA PHE A 37 -2.77 -22.77 11.09
C PHE A 37 -2.96 -23.94 10.14
N GLN A 38 -4.12 -24.60 10.21
CA GLN A 38 -4.44 -25.77 9.39
C GLN A 38 -4.84 -25.42 7.96
N GLU A 39 -5.24 -24.16 7.72
CA GLU A 39 -5.74 -23.67 6.43
C GLU A 39 -4.64 -22.98 5.60
N MET A 40 -3.46 -22.73 6.23
CA MET A 40 -2.35 -22.02 5.59
C MET A 40 -1.32 -22.97 5.01
N ASP A 41 -0.68 -22.60 3.89
CA ASP A 41 0.34 -23.46 3.26
C ASP A 41 1.68 -23.44 4.02
N HIS A 42 2.09 -22.27 4.54
CA HIS A 42 3.41 -22.10 5.15
C HIS A 42 3.39 -21.42 6.53
N PRO A 43 2.52 -21.86 7.48
CA PRO A 43 2.31 -21.14 8.74
C PRO A 43 3.57 -21.09 9.63
N VAL A 44 4.40 -22.14 9.62
CA VAL A 44 5.66 -22.18 10.38
C VAL A 44 6.67 -21.16 9.87
N GLN A 45 6.82 -21.04 8.53
CA GLN A 45 7.71 -20.05 7.93
C GLN A 45 7.23 -18.63 8.25
N MET A 46 5.94 -18.36 8.11
CA MET A 46 5.34 -17.06 8.44
C MET A 46 5.57 -16.67 9.91
N LEU A 47 5.45 -17.61 10.85
CA LEU A 47 5.76 -17.37 12.27
C LEU A 47 7.25 -17.13 12.50
N ALA A 48 8.12 -17.88 11.82
CA ALA A 48 9.57 -17.68 11.90
C ALA A 48 9.98 -16.29 11.41
N ASP A 49 9.43 -15.84 10.28
CA ASP A 49 9.69 -14.50 9.75
C ASP A 49 9.27 -13.40 10.74
N ARG A 50 8.15 -13.58 11.43
CA ARG A 50 7.67 -12.66 12.47
C ARG A 50 8.61 -12.58 13.66
N VAL A 51 9.19 -13.70 14.07
CA VAL A 51 10.22 -13.72 15.12
C VAL A 51 11.48 -12.98 14.64
N VAL A 52 11.90 -13.19 13.39
CA VAL A 52 13.04 -12.47 12.78
C VAL A 52 12.79 -10.97 12.74
N ILE A 53 11.60 -10.53 12.30
CA ILE A 53 11.22 -9.10 12.25
C ILE A 53 11.24 -8.48 13.65
N ALA A 54 10.71 -9.17 14.65
CA ALA A 54 10.75 -8.71 16.03
C ALA A 54 12.20 -8.61 16.54
N GLY A 55 13.01 -9.66 16.33
CA GLY A 55 14.43 -9.68 16.69
C GLY A 55 15.23 -8.56 16.04
N MET A 56 15.04 -8.34 14.74
CA MET A 56 15.65 -7.23 13.98
C MET A 56 15.25 -5.87 14.56
N THR A 57 13.98 -5.68 14.91
CA THR A 57 13.49 -4.43 15.51
C THR A 57 14.20 -4.12 16.83
N PHE A 58 14.36 -5.12 17.71
CA PHE A 58 15.09 -4.93 18.97
C PHE A 58 16.60 -4.76 18.77
N LEU A 59 17.19 -5.44 17.79
CA LEU A 59 18.60 -5.27 17.42
C LEU A 59 18.85 -3.83 16.94
N LEU A 60 18.02 -3.30 16.06
CA LEU A 60 18.13 -1.92 15.58
C LEU A 60 17.97 -0.90 16.72
N MET A 61 17.07 -1.15 17.66
CA MET A 61 16.95 -0.34 18.88
C MET A 61 18.23 -0.37 19.70
N TYR A 62 18.87 -1.52 19.84
CA TYR A 62 20.15 -1.67 20.56
C TYR A 62 21.29 -0.93 19.82
N LEU A 63 21.45 -1.14 18.52
CA LEU A 63 22.48 -0.48 17.70
C LEU A 63 22.33 1.04 17.72
N TYR A 64 21.12 1.56 17.68
CA TYR A 64 20.87 3.00 17.82
C TYR A 64 21.42 3.58 19.12
N ARG A 65 21.39 2.83 20.24
CA ARG A 65 21.94 3.30 21.53
C ARG A 65 23.45 3.48 21.49
N LEU A 66 24.15 2.76 20.61
CA LEU A 66 25.61 2.88 20.44
C LEU A 66 25.99 4.14 19.68
N ALA A 67 25.17 4.54 18.69
CA ALA A 67 25.43 5.69 17.82
C ALA A 67 24.15 6.54 17.62
N PRO A 68 23.63 7.22 18.67
CA PRO A 68 22.39 7.97 18.60
C PRO A 68 22.57 9.26 17.80
N CYS A 69 22.00 9.31 16.60
CA CYS A 69 21.99 10.48 15.74
C CYS A 69 20.72 10.51 14.87
N LYS A 70 20.47 11.60 14.16
CA LYS A 70 19.30 11.70 13.26
C LYS A 70 19.32 10.63 12.16
N PHE A 71 20.50 10.33 11.63
CA PHE A 71 20.64 9.31 10.59
C PHE A 71 20.30 7.91 11.09
N SER A 72 20.81 7.51 12.27
CA SER A 72 20.47 6.18 12.84
C SER A 72 19.00 6.08 13.24
N ALA A 73 18.36 7.18 13.65
CA ALA A 73 16.89 7.23 13.84
C ALA A 73 16.14 7.06 12.51
N PHE A 74 16.63 7.70 11.44
CA PHE A 74 16.07 7.51 10.09
C PHE A 74 16.17 6.06 9.64
N VAL A 75 17.34 5.43 9.79
CA VAL A 75 17.56 4.03 9.39
C VAL A 75 16.58 3.09 10.11
N ARG A 76 16.38 3.26 11.43
CA ARG A 76 15.42 2.46 12.19
C ARG A 76 14.00 2.58 11.62
N ILE A 77 13.55 3.80 11.35
CA ILE A 77 12.21 4.07 10.82
C ILE A 77 12.10 3.57 9.37
N ALA A 78 13.12 3.85 8.53
CA ALA A 78 13.12 3.44 7.13
C ALA A 78 13.05 1.92 6.96
N ILE A 79 13.76 1.15 7.81
CA ILE A 79 13.69 -0.32 7.81
C ILE A 79 12.28 -0.79 8.15
N GLN A 80 11.59 -0.19 9.13
CA GLN A 80 10.20 -0.54 9.42
C GLN A 80 9.26 -0.21 8.26
N MET A 81 9.50 0.89 7.55
CA MET A 81 8.73 1.24 6.37
C MET A 81 9.01 0.30 5.19
N SER A 82 10.25 -0.14 5.00
CA SER A 82 10.60 -1.09 3.94
C SER A 82 9.97 -2.46 4.14
N LEU A 83 9.64 -2.85 5.39
CA LEU A 83 8.89 -4.07 5.67
C LEU A 83 7.46 -4.06 5.10
N LEU A 84 6.93 -2.91 4.68
CA LEU A 84 5.64 -2.87 3.97
C LEU A 84 5.65 -3.70 2.69
N SER A 85 6.81 -3.82 2.01
CA SER A 85 6.98 -4.71 0.86
C SER A 85 6.94 -6.20 1.20
N TYR A 86 7.25 -6.58 2.44
CA TYR A 86 7.06 -7.93 2.97
C TYR A 86 5.59 -8.16 3.37
N TRP A 87 4.98 -7.20 4.08
CA TRP A 87 3.62 -7.35 4.59
C TRP A 87 2.55 -7.36 3.49
N TYR A 88 2.80 -6.75 2.33
CA TYR A 88 1.83 -6.71 1.23
C TYR A 88 1.56 -8.10 0.66
N PRO A 89 2.55 -8.85 0.13
CA PRO A 89 2.32 -10.21 -0.35
C PRO A 89 1.90 -11.19 0.78
N ASP A 90 2.30 -10.94 2.02
CA ASP A 90 1.89 -11.72 3.18
C ASP A 90 0.36 -11.68 3.40
N THR A 91 -0.34 -10.60 2.97
CA THR A 91 -1.80 -10.53 3.05
C THR A 91 -2.49 -11.58 2.18
N PHE A 92 -1.88 -11.97 1.06
CA PHE A 92 -2.42 -12.98 0.16
C PHE A 92 -2.48 -14.36 0.83
N GLU A 93 -1.51 -14.72 1.66
CA GLU A 93 -1.49 -15.99 2.38
C GLU A 93 -2.68 -16.17 3.33
N PHE A 94 -3.22 -15.08 3.85
CA PHE A 94 -4.46 -15.09 4.64
C PHE A 94 -5.70 -14.99 3.75
N ASN A 95 -5.66 -14.09 2.78
CA ASN A 95 -6.78 -13.71 1.94
C ASN A 95 -7.30 -14.89 1.11
N ARG A 96 -6.40 -15.69 0.57
CA ARG A 96 -6.74 -16.87 -0.26
C ARG A 96 -7.50 -17.98 0.47
N ILE A 97 -7.57 -17.96 1.82
CA ILE A 97 -8.36 -18.91 2.59
C ILE A 97 -9.87 -18.62 2.41
N PHE A 98 -10.21 -17.38 2.11
CA PHE A 98 -11.60 -16.95 1.93
C PHE A 98 -12.01 -17.00 0.45
N PRO A 99 -13.31 -17.26 0.16
CA PRO A 99 -13.80 -17.25 -1.23
C PRO A 99 -13.68 -15.85 -1.84
N ASN A 100 -13.26 -15.81 -3.11
CA ASN A 100 -13.10 -14.56 -3.86
C ASN A 100 -14.42 -13.79 -3.98
N LEU A 101 -14.36 -12.45 -3.80
CA LEU A 101 -15.52 -11.56 -3.80
C LEU A 101 -15.63 -10.67 -5.05
N ASP A 102 -14.73 -10.79 -6.05
CA ASP A 102 -14.74 -9.94 -7.24
C ASP A 102 -16.11 -9.93 -7.96
N HIS A 103 -16.82 -11.07 -7.97
CA HIS A 103 -18.17 -11.17 -8.56
C HIS A 103 -19.18 -10.20 -7.93
N VAL A 104 -19.05 -9.92 -6.63
CA VAL A 104 -19.90 -8.95 -5.92
C VAL A 104 -19.54 -7.53 -6.35
N PHE A 105 -18.22 -7.21 -6.38
CA PHE A 105 -17.72 -5.88 -6.72
C PHE A 105 -18.01 -5.52 -8.18
N ALA A 106 -17.75 -6.44 -9.11
CA ALA A 106 -18.08 -6.26 -10.52
C ALA A 106 -19.60 -6.08 -10.75
N SER A 107 -20.43 -6.84 -10.02
CA SER A 107 -21.90 -6.70 -10.10
C SER A 107 -22.38 -5.36 -9.55
N VAL A 108 -21.81 -4.89 -8.44
CA VAL A 108 -22.14 -3.57 -7.87
C VAL A 108 -21.69 -2.46 -8.82
N GLU A 109 -20.53 -2.57 -9.43
CA GLU A 109 -20.02 -1.60 -10.41
C GLU A 109 -20.93 -1.57 -11.66
N GLN A 110 -21.33 -2.75 -12.16
CA GLN A 110 -22.29 -2.88 -13.26
C GLN A 110 -23.61 -2.19 -12.94
N TRP A 111 -24.14 -2.40 -11.74
CA TRP A 111 -25.39 -1.77 -11.30
C TRP A 111 -25.25 -0.25 -11.17
N MET A 112 -24.13 0.24 -10.62
CA MET A 112 -23.92 1.68 -10.38
C MET A 112 -23.68 2.49 -11.65
N PHE A 113 -22.92 1.92 -12.60
CA PHE A 113 -22.42 2.66 -13.77
C PHE A 113 -23.02 2.14 -15.09
N GLY A 114 -23.80 1.06 -15.08
CA GLY A 114 -24.35 0.43 -16.29
C GLY A 114 -23.33 -0.36 -17.11
N GLY A 115 -22.13 -0.61 -16.55
CA GLY A 115 -21.03 -1.36 -17.17
C GLY A 115 -19.79 -1.35 -16.32
N GLN A 116 -18.63 -1.66 -16.92
CA GLN A 116 -17.35 -1.74 -16.24
C GLN A 116 -16.45 -0.54 -16.62
N PRO A 117 -16.35 0.50 -15.78
CA PRO A 117 -15.54 1.70 -16.06
C PRO A 117 -14.09 1.38 -16.38
N ALA A 118 -13.49 0.37 -15.74
CA ALA A 118 -12.12 -0.06 -15.97
C ALA A 118 -11.90 -0.53 -17.41
N VAL A 119 -12.88 -1.24 -18.01
CA VAL A 119 -12.83 -1.68 -19.40
C VAL A 119 -13.03 -0.50 -20.34
N TRP A 120 -14.09 0.29 -20.13
CA TRP A 120 -14.40 1.44 -21.00
C TRP A 120 -13.28 2.47 -21.05
N PHE A 121 -12.60 2.69 -19.92
CA PHE A 121 -11.59 3.74 -19.84
C PHE A 121 -10.37 3.39 -20.70
N CYS A 122 -9.84 2.18 -20.62
CA CYS A 122 -8.68 1.79 -21.42
C CYS A 122 -9.04 1.64 -22.91
N GLU A 123 -10.21 1.09 -23.25
CA GLU A 123 -10.66 0.93 -24.63
C GLU A 123 -10.92 2.27 -25.33
N ARG A 124 -11.46 3.26 -24.60
CA ARG A 124 -11.74 4.59 -25.15
C ARG A 124 -10.47 5.41 -25.42
N PHE A 125 -9.41 5.15 -24.65
CA PHE A 125 -8.19 5.95 -24.69
C PHE A 125 -6.90 5.09 -24.84
N PRO A 126 -6.78 4.26 -25.88
CA PRO A 126 -5.65 3.32 -26.02
C PRO A 126 -4.36 3.97 -26.51
N LYS A 127 -4.38 5.28 -26.84
CA LYS A 127 -3.25 5.97 -27.47
C LYS A 127 -2.11 6.23 -26.48
N MET A 128 -0.86 6.15 -26.96
CA MET A 128 0.36 6.38 -26.20
C MET A 128 0.31 7.64 -25.32
N TRP A 129 -0.16 8.77 -25.86
CA TRP A 129 -0.18 10.04 -25.14
C TRP A 129 -1.21 10.10 -23.99
N VAL A 130 -2.09 9.10 -23.84
CA VAL A 130 -2.95 8.89 -22.67
C VAL A 130 -2.40 7.77 -21.78
N SER A 131 -2.03 6.64 -22.38
CA SER A 131 -1.55 5.45 -21.67
C SER A 131 -0.29 5.75 -20.84
N GLU A 132 0.73 6.37 -21.45
CA GLU A 132 1.99 6.66 -20.77
C GLU A 132 1.87 7.61 -19.57
N PRO A 133 1.12 8.74 -19.61
CA PRO A 133 0.85 9.55 -18.44
C PRO A 133 0.17 8.78 -17.30
N PHE A 134 -0.80 7.90 -17.58
CA PHE A 134 -1.43 7.10 -16.53
C PHE A 134 -0.45 6.07 -15.95
N ASN A 135 0.31 5.35 -16.78
CA ASN A 135 1.36 4.45 -16.30
C ASN A 135 2.42 5.21 -15.48
N MET A 136 2.83 6.42 -15.92
CA MET A 136 3.69 7.30 -15.13
C MET A 136 3.07 7.62 -13.77
N GLY A 137 1.78 7.99 -13.72
CA GLY A 137 1.08 8.28 -12.48
C GLY A 137 1.09 7.09 -11.53
N TYR A 138 0.81 5.90 -12.03
CA TYR A 138 0.84 4.66 -11.23
C TYR A 138 2.24 4.36 -10.69
N PHE A 139 3.26 4.42 -11.54
CA PHE A 139 4.66 4.23 -11.15
C PHE A 139 5.11 5.24 -10.07
N PHE A 140 4.63 6.50 -10.14
CA PHE A 140 4.98 7.55 -9.19
C PHE A 140 4.45 7.32 -7.77
N TYR A 141 3.66 6.30 -7.52
CA TYR A 141 3.23 5.91 -6.18
C TYR A 141 4.39 5.76 -5.19
N TYR A 142 5.40 4.97 -5.53
CA TYR A 142 6.57 4.76 -4.68
C TYR A 142 7.44 6.02 -4.55
N PRO A 143 7.79 6.74 -5.62
CA PRO A 143 8.43 8.05 -5.53
C PRO A 143 7.68 9.05 -4.63
N MET A 144 6.35 9.09 -4.66
CA MET A 144 5.58 9.99 -3.79
C MET A 144 5.78 9.66 -2.30
N ILE A 145 5.76 8.39 -1.93
CA ILE A 145 6.02 7.95 -0.55
C ILE A 145 7.43 8.41 -0.14
N LEU A 146 8.43 8.10 -0.95
CA LEU A 146 9.83 8.45 -0.68
C LEU A 146 10.02 9.96 -0.54
N LEU A 147 9.47 10.76 -1.47
CA LEU A 147 9.62 12.22 -1.47
C LEU A 147 8.99 12.86 -0.22
N VAL A 148 7.79 12.41 0.18
CA VAL A 148 7.14 12.93 1.40
C VAL A 148 7.95 12.55 2.65
N VAL A 149 8.38 11.30 2.77
CA VAL A 149 9.16 10.81 3.93
C VAL A 149 10.49 11.52 4.05
N VAL A 150 11.26 11.61 2.93
CA VAL A 150 12.57 12.29 2.89
C VAL A 150 12.40 13.78 3.15
N TRP A 151 11.36 14.42 2.61
CA TRP A 151 11.10 15.83 2.87
C TRP A 151 10.89 16.09 4.36
N TYR A 152 10.07 15.29 5.04
CA TYR A 152 9.87 15.45 6.49
C TYR A 152 11.15 15.15 7.28
N PHE A 153 11.90 14.13 6.90
CA PHE A 153 13.19 13.84 7.51
C PHE A 153 14.17 15.02 7.42
N LEU A 154 14.27 15.66 6.25
CA LEU A 154 15.24 16.74 6.02
C LEU A 154 14.81 18.10 6.59
N TYR A 155 13.51 18.42 6.50
CA TYR A 155 13.01 19.78 6.79
C TYR A 155 12.13 19.87 8.04
N ARG A 156 11.52 18.78 8.47
CA ARG A 156 10.63 18.72 9.63
C ARG A 156 10.86 17.44 10.45
N PHE A 157 12.11 17.26 10.86
CA PHE A 157 12.50 16.10 11.67
C PHE A 157 11.67 15.95 12.95
N ASP A 158 11.21 17.06 13.51
CA ASP A 158 10.29 17.13 14.65
C ASP A 158 8.97 16.37 14.42
N LEU A 159 8.52 16.27 13.17
CA LEU A 159 7.31 15.56 12.75
C LEU A 159 7.58 14.23 12.06
N PHE A 160 8.85 13.91 11.79
CA PHE A 160 9.23 12.74 10.98
C PHE A 160 8.67 11.42 11.53
N GLU A 161 8.83 11.18 12.83
CA GLU A 161 8.28 9.97 13.48
C GLU A 161 6.75 9.89 13.35
N LYS A 162 6.07 11.00 13.56
CA LYS A 162 4.60 11.07 13.45
C LYS A 162 4.14 10.76 12.04
N VAL A 163 4.78 11.34 11.02
CA VAL A 163 4.44 11.14 9.62
C VAL A 163 4.66 9.69 9.23
N SER A 164 5.81 9.13 9.56
CA SER A 164 6.13 7.73 9.30
C SER A 164 5.17 6.77 10.02
N PHE A 165 4.81 7.06 11.27
CA PHE A 165 3.81 6.30 12.01
C PHE A 165 2.44 6.32 11.31
N VAL A 166 1.97 7.48 10.85
CA VAL A 166 0.67 7.60 10.16
C VAL A 166 0.69 6.83 8.85
N ILE A 167 1.79 6.88 8.08
CA ILE A 167 1.95 6.12 6.84
C ILE A 167 1.86 4.61 7.13
N VAL A 168 2.68 4.10 8.04
CA VAL A 168 2.72 2.66 8.35
C VAL A 168 1.40 2.17 8.94
N THR A 169 0.79 2.96 9.83
CA THR A 169 -0.53 2.62 10.41
C THR A 169 -1.61 2.58 9.35
N ALA A 170 -1.61 3.52 8.40
CA ALA A 170 -2.57 3.54 7.30
C ALA A 170 -2.41 2.31 6.41
N PHE A 171 -1.19 1.91 6.05
CA PHE A 171 -0.94 0.67 5.31
C PHE A 171 -1.44 -0.55 6.08
N PHE A 172 -1.15 -0.67 7.37
CA PHE A 172 -1.61 -1.82 8.16
C PHE A 172 -3.14 -1.88 8.27
N ILE A 173 -3.83 -0.74 8.29
CA ILE A 173 -5.30 -0.73 8.25
C ILE A 173 -5.80 -1.28 6.90
N TYR A 174 -5.21 -0.86 5.76
CA TYR A 174 -5.53 -1.41 4.45
C TYR A 174 -5.22 -2.91 4.38
N TYR A 175 -4.07 -3.34 4.87
CA TYR A 175 -3.67 -4.74 4.87
C TYR A 175 -4.62 -5.62 5.71
N LEU A 176 -5.09 -5.13 6.85
CA LEU A 176 -6.13 -5.83 7.61
C LEU A 176 -7.44 -5.96 6.83
N ILE A 177 -7.84 -4.93 6.08
CA ILE A 177 -9.02 -5.03 5.22
C ILE A 177 -8.77 -6.07 4.12
N TYR A 178 -7.61 -6.09 3.48
CA TYR A 178 -7.25 -7.05 2.44
C TYR A 178 -7.29 -8.50 2.93
N ILE A 179 -6.86 -8.76 4.15
CA ILE A 179 -6.93 -10.09 4.75
C ILE A 179 -8.37 -10.63 4.76
N PHE A 180 -9.35 -9.78 5.08
CA PHE A 180 -10.74 -10.21 5.27
C PHE A 180 -11.67 -9.92 4.09
N VAL A 181 -11.22 -9.17 3.09
CA VAL A 181 -12.00 -8.80 1.90
C VAL A 181 -11.24 -9.23 0.64
N PRO A 182 -11.41 -10.51 0.22
CA PRO A 182 -10.65 -11.10 -0.88
C PRO A 182 -11.14 -10.61 -2.25
N VAL A 183 -10.61 -9.50 -2.72
CA VAL A 183 -10.86 -8.91 -4.04
C VAL A 183 -9.55 -8.79 -4.79
N ALA A 184 -9.46 -9.44 -5.95
CA ALA A 184 -8.26 -9.47 -6.78
C ALA A 184 -8.18 -8.27 -7.75
N GLY A 185 -9.32 -7.75 -8.15
CA GLY A 185 -9.45 -6.65 -9.10
C GLY A 185 -9.62 -7.07 -10.55
N PRO A 186 -10.05 -6.13 -11.41
CA PRO A 186 -10.37 -6.39 -12.82
C PRO A 186 -9.24 -7.08 -13.58
N GLN A 187 -7.98 -6.72 -13.36
CA GLN A 187 -6.81 -7.27 -14.05
C GLN A 187 -6.62 -8.78 -13.86
N PHE A 188 -7.13 -9.34 -12.76
CA PHE A 188 -7.13 -10.77 -12.50
C PHE A 188 -8.48 -11.41 -12.80
N TYR A 189 -9.56 -10.77 -12.35
CA TYR A 189 -10.89 -11.37 -12.40
C TYR A 189 -11.47 -11.42 -13.82
N PHE A 190 -11.33 -10.36 -14.61
CA PHE A 190 -11.89 -10.35 -15.97
C PHE A 190 -11.23 -11.38 -16.89
N PRO A 191 -9.90 -11.56 -16.90
CA PRO A 191 -9.30 -12.68 -17.62
C PRO A 191 -9.76 -14.06 -17.13
N ALA A 192 -9.97 -14.24 -15.84
CA ALA A 192 -10.39 -15.51 -15.26
C ALA A 192 -11.80 -15.93 -15.72
N ILE A 193 -12.73 -14.97 -15.88
CA ILE A 193 -14.10 -15.27 -16.32
C ILE A 193 -14.29 -15.17 -17.84
N GLY A 194 -13.35 -14.53 -18.57
CA GLY A 194 -13.39 -14.32 -20.00
C GLY A 194 -14.18 -13.07 -20.43
N SER A 195 -13.75 -12.48 -21.55
CA SER A 195 -14.29 -11.23 -22.11
C SER A 195 -15.80 -11.29 -22.42
N ASP A 196 -16.30 -12.46 -22.83
CA ASP A 196 -17.72 -12.63 -23.18
C ASP A 196 -18.64 -12.43 -21.96
N HIS A 197 -18.25 -12.96 -20.80
CA HIS A 197 -18.98 -12.73 -19.56
C HIS A 197 -18.98 -11.26 -19.14
N VAL A 198 -17.81 -10.61 -19.24
CA VAL A 198 -17.69 -9.17 -18.93
C VAL A 198 -18.57 -8.33 -19.86
N ALA A 199 -18.57 -8.62 -21.18
CA ALA A 199 -19.37 -7.91 -22.15
C ALA A 199 -20.88 -8.09 -21.93
N GLN A 200 -21.30 -9.26 -21.45
CA GLN A 200 -22.69 -9.56 -21.10
C GLN A 200 -23.12 -9.05 -19.71
N GLY A 201 -22.19 -8.53 -18.91
CA GLY A 201 -22.45 -8.12 -17.53
C GLY A 201 -22.72 -9.30 -16.59
N ILE A 202 -22.16 -10.48 -16.88
CA ILE A 202 -22.31 -11.71 -16.10
C ILE A 202 -21.04 -11.94 -15.29
N PHE A 203 -21.15 -11.96 -13.97
CA PHE A 203 -20.02 -12.06 -13.05
C PHE A 203 -20.17 -13.30 -12.15
N PRO A 204 -19.71 -14.48 -12.60
CA PRO A 204 -19.81 -15.71 -11.81
C PRO A 204 -18.83 -15.68 -10.62
N SER A 205 -19.23 -16.31 -9.50
CA SER A 205 -18.28 -16.61 -8.43
C SER A 205 -17.27 -17.64 -8.92
N ILE A 206 -15.99 -17.40 -8.67
CA ILE A 206 -14.89 -18.30 -9.06
C ILE A 206 -14.27 -19.03 -7.86
N GLY A 207 -14.87 -18.88 -6.65
CA GLY A 207 -14.47 -19.62 -5.45
C GLY A 207 -13.00 -19.43 -5.10
N ASP A 208 -12.24 -20.52 -5.16
CA ASP A 208 -10.83 -20.65 -4.82
C ASP A 208 -9.90 -20.58 -6.04
N TYR A 209 -10.37 -20.14 -7.19
CA TYR A 209 -9.62 -20.10 -8.46
C TYR A 209 -8.22 -19.50 -8.30
N PHE A 210 -8.08 -18.39 -7.56
CA PHE A 210 -6.82 -17.71 -7.35
C PHE A 210 -5.86 -18.42 -6.38
N HIS A 211 -6.27 -19.50 -5.73
CA HIS A 211 -5.31 -20.35 -5.00
C HIS A 211 -4.31 -21.02 -5.94
N HIS A 212 -4.75 -21.30 -7.17
CA HIS A 212 -4.00 -22.05 -8.17
C HIS A 212 -3.57 -21.24 -9.39
N HIS A 213 -4.19 -20.08 -9.63
CA HIS A 213 -3.99 -19.24 -10.81
C HIS A 213 -3.66 -17.81 -10.34
N GLN A 214 -2.36 -17.48 -10.37
CA GLN A 214 -1.84 -16.20 -9.87
C GLN A 214 -1.17 -15.38 -10.96
N GLU A 215 -1.22 -15.86 -12.21
CA GLU A 215 -0.59 -15.23 -13.34
C GLU A 215 -1.28 -13.90 -13.65
N LEU A 216 -0.47 -12.85 -13.75
CA LEU A 216 -0.93 -11.54 -14.19
C LEU A 216 -0.71 -11.44 -15.70
N LEU A 217 -1.77 -11.17 -16.45
CA LEU A 217 -1.69 -10.85 -17.85
C LEU A 217 -1.21 -9.40 -18.06
N PRO A 218 -0.58 -9.10 -19.23
CA PRO A 218 -0.18 -7.75 -19.56
C PRO A 218 -1.34 -6.75 -19.43
N GLY A 219 -1.08 -5.60 -18.83
CA GLY A 219 -2.08 -4.56 -18.64
C GLY A 219 -2.54 -3.91 -19.96
N PRO A 220 -3.69 -3.23 -19.97
CA PRO A 220 -4.20 -2.57 -21.16
C PRO A 220 -3.42 -1.29 -21.50
N GLY A 221 -3.50 -0.85 -22.74
CA GLY A 221 -2.98 0.40 -23.21
C GLY A 221 -1.87 0.27 -24.24
N TYR A 222 -0.89 1.19 -24.22
CA TYR A 222 0.21 1.21 -25.18
C TYR A 222 1.40 0.38 -24.67
N GLU A 223 1.55 -0.84 -25.18
CA GLU A 223 2.50 -1.85 -24.67
C GLU A 223 3.99 -1.52 -24.89
N HIS A 224 4.33 -0.56 -25.76
CA HIS A 224 5.73 -0.18 -26.03
C HIS A 224 6.18 1.06 -25.27
N GLY A 225 5.43 1.50 -24.27
CA GLY A 225 5.71 2.70 -23.48
C GLY A 225 6.81 2.47 -22.46
N PHE A 226 7.55 3.53 -22.13
CA PHE A 226 8.58 3.47 -21.08
C PHE A 226 7.97 3.21 -19.69
N PHE A 227 6.95 4.00 -19.32
CA PHE A 227 6.29 3.82 -18.02
C PHE A 227 5.42 2.56 -17.98
N TYR A 228 4.82 2.17 -19.10
CA TYR A 228 4.15 0.88 -19.21
C TYR A 228 5.09 -0.26 -18.81
N ASN A 229 6.27 -0.34 -19.40
CA ASN A 229 7.25 -1.39 -19.08
C ASN A 229 7.72 -1.35 -17.60
N LEU A 230 7.84 -0.16 -17.01
CA LEU A 230 8.17 -0.03 -15.60
C LEU A 230 7.05 -0.56 -14.69
N VAL A 231 5.79 -0.27 -15.02
CA VAL A 231 4.62 -0.76 -14.28
C VAL A 231 4.54 -2.28 -14.39
N GLU A 232 4.59 -2.83 -15.61
CA GLU A 232 4.57 -4.27 -15.86
C GLU A 232 5.67 -4.99 -15.08
N SER A 233 6.91 -4.50 -15.15
CA SER A 233 8.02 -5.09 -14.41
C SER A 233 7.82 -5.05 -12.90
N SER A 234 7.23 -3.98 -12.38
CA SER A 234 6.93 -3.83 -10.95
C SER A 234 5.82 -4.79 -10.50
N GLN A 235 4.76 -4.91 -11.30
CA GLN A 235 3.61 -5.78 -11.00
C GLN A 235 3.99 -7.26 -11.06
N GLN A 236 4.77 -7.69 -12.06
CA GLN A 236 5.24 -9.08 -12.16
C GLN A 236 6.03 -9.55 -10.93
N VAL A 237 6.75 -8.64 -10.26
CA VAL A 237 7.53 -8.99 -9.07
C VAL A 237 6.67 -9.06 -7.80
N GLY A 238 5.71 -8.15 -7.64
CA GLY A 238 5.05 -7.93 -6.34
C GLY A 238 3.54 -8.15 -6.32
N GLU A 239 2.88 -8.13 -7.50
CA GLU A 239 1.41 -8.19 -7.54
C GLU A 239 0.90 -9.62 -7.29
N ARG A 240 -0.20 -9.72 -6.59
CA ARG A 240 -0.90 -10.98 -6.30
C ARG A 240 -2.40 -10.75 -6.50
N PRO A 241 -3.22 -11.81 -6.77
CA PRO A 241 -4.67 -11.68 -6.91
C PRO A 241 -5.34 -11.39 -5.57
N THR A 242 -5.06 -10.23 -5.02
CA THR A 242 -5.54 -9.73 -3.73
C THR A 242 -5.50 -8.20 -3.72
N ALA A 243 -6.00 -7.60 -2.62
CA ALA A 243 -5.73 -6.20 -2.28
C ALA A 243 -6.36 -5.14 -3.21
N ALA A 244 -7.39 -5.49 -3.99
CA ALA A 244 -8.05 -4.48 -4.80
C ALA A 244 -8.93 -3.54 -3.96
N PHE A 245 -9.67 -4.02 -2.97
CA PHE A 245 -10.62 -3.20 -2.21
C PHE A 245 -10.21 -2.99 -0.74
N PRO A 246 -10.28 -1.73 -0.28
CA PRO A 246 -10.33 -0.48 -1.04
C PRO A 246 -8.96 -0.16 -1.65
N SER A 247 -8.89 0.65 -2.71
CA SER A 247 -7.62 0.99 -3.33
C SER A 247 -6.66 1.69 -2.37
N SER A 248 -5.60 0.98 -1.94
CA SER A 248 -4.54 1.60 -1.14
C SER A 248 -3.68 2.56 -1.97
N HIS A 249 -3.59 2.38 -3.28
CA HIS A 249 -2.90 3.32 -4.15
C HIS A 249 -3.55 4.71 -4.06
N VAL A 250 -4.86 4.80 -4.22
CA VAL A 250 -5.60 6.06 -4.08
C VAL A 250 -5.63 6.52 -2.62
N GLY A 251 -5.89 5.60 -1.69
CA GLY A 251 -6.01 5.93 -0.27
C GLY A 251 -4.71 6.47 0.32
N MET A 252 -3.60 5.75 0.13
CA MET A 252 -2.29 6.19 0.65
C MET A 252 -1.79 7.44 -0.05
N SER A 253 -1.95 7.57 -1.37
CA SER A 253 -1.56 8.80 -2.07
C SER A 253 -2.37 10.00 -1.57
N THR A 254 -3.66 9.83 -1.22
CA THR A 254 -4.47 10.86 -0.59
C THR A 254 -3.93 11.24 0.80
N VAL A 255 -3.55 10.26 1.63
CA VAL A 255 -2.90 10.51 2.94
C VAL A 255 -1.59 11.28 2.74
N LEU A 256 -0.76 10.90 1.76
CA LEU A 256 0.49 11.60 1.42
C LEU A 256 0.22 13.05 0.96
N MET A 257 -0.83 13.28 0.16
CA MET A 257 -1.23 14.63 -0.27
C MET A 257 -1.70 15.49 0.90
N ILE A 258 -2.45 14.94 1.88
CA ILE A 258 -2.80 15.65 3.12
C ILE A 258 -1.54 16.04 3.89
N MET A 259 -0.56 15.14 3.98
CA MET A 259 0.72 15.41 4.64
C MET A 259 1.53 16.46 3.88
N ALA A 260 1.66 16.32 2.56
CA ALA A 260 2.35 17.30 1.72
C ALA A 260 1.75 18.70 1.87
N TRP A 261 0.42 18.82 1.85
CA TRP A 261 -0.30 20.08 2.08
C TRP A 261 0.02 20.70 3.44
N ARG A 262 0.10 19.89 4.50
CA ARG A 262 0.41 20.34 5.87
C ARG A 262 1.88 20.66 6.06
N GLY A 263 2.76 19.98 5.35
CA GLY A 263 4.21 20.17 5.42
C GLY A 263 4.67 21.35 4.57
N SER A 264 4.38 21.31 3.27
CA SER A 264 4.82 22.31 2.30
C SER A 264 3.86 22.40 1.12
N LYS A 265 3.35 23.61 0.84
CA LYS A 265 2.51 23.88 -0.33
C LYS A 265 3.24 23.63 -1.65
N ARG A 266 4.57 23.83 -1.67
CA ARG A 266 5.40 23.53 -2.85
C ARG A 266 5.48 22.04 -3.10
N LEU A 267 5.72 21.24 -2.05
CA LEU A 267 5.72 19.78 -2.15
C LEU A 267 4.35 19.27 -2.64
N PHE A 268 3.26 19.78 -2.07
CA PHE A 268 1.90 19.46 -2.51
C PHE A 268 1.71 19.77 -4.00
N ALA A 269 2.06 20.99 -4.44
CA ALA A 269 1.89 21.40 -5.84
C ALA A 269 2.72 20.56 -6.81
N CYS A 270 3.94 20.16 -6.42
CA CYS A 270 4.78 19.27 -7.23
C CYS A 270 4.21 17.84 -7.36
N LEU A 271 3.61 17.31 -6.29
CA LEU A 271 3.07 15.94 -6.28
C LEU A 271 1.65 15.85 -6.85
N PHE A 272 0.88 16.93 -6.84
CA PHE A 272 -0.53 16.95 -7.19
C PHE A 272 -0.84 16.43 -8.61
N PRO A 273 -0.09 16.78 -9.68
CA PRO A 273 -0.33 16.21 -11.01
C PRO A 273 -0.17 14.68 -11.04
N PHE A 274 0.85 14.14 -10.39
CA PHE A 274 1.09 12.70 -10.32
C PHE A 274 0.00 12.00 -9.51
N TYR A 275 -0.48 12.62 -8.44
CA TYR A 275 -1.61 12.12 -7.66
C TYR A 275 -2.88 12.00 -8.50
N LEU A 276 -3.22 13.01 -9.31
CA LEU A 276 -4.39 12.96 -10.19
C LEU A 276 -4.25 11.86 -11.24
N LEU A 277 -3.07 11.76 -11.86
CA LEU A 277 -2.78 10.70 -12.82
C LEU A 277 -2.87 9.32 -12.16
N LEU A 278 -2.34 9.15 -10.95
CA LEU A 278 -2.42 7.91 -10.20
C LEU A 278 -3.87 7.50 -9.90
N CYS A 279 -4.72 8.44 -9.48
CA CYS A 279 -6.14 8.13 -9.23
C CYS A 279 -6.85 7.62 -10.49
N GLY A 280 -6.57 8.18 -11.66
CA GLY A 280 -7.10 7.67 -12.92
C GLY A 280 -6.41 6.37 -13.37
N ALA A 281 -5.12 6.26 -13.13
CA ALA A 281 -4.32 5.10 -13.52
C ALA A 281 -4.81 3.79 -12.92
N THR A 282 -5.21 3.79 -11.64
CA THR A 282 -5.69 2.58 -10.95
C THR A 282 -6.86 1.91 -11.67
N VAL A 283 -7.73 2.71 -12.28
CA VAL A 283 -8.87 2.24 -13.08
C VAL A 283 -8.43 1.96 -14.51
N TYR A 284 -7.59 2.84 -15.11
CA TYR A 284 -7.14 2.73 -16.49
C TYR A 284 -6.36 1.43 -16.78
N ILE A 285 -5.45 1.05 -15.88
CA ILE A 285 -4.67 -0.20 -16.00
C ILE A 285 -5.41 -1.44 -15.48
N GLN A 286 -6.69 -1.28 -15.11
CA GLN A 286 -7.54 -2.34 -14.56
C GLN A 286 -7.06 -2.94 -13.22
N ALA A 287 -6.16 -2.28 -12.49
CA ALA A 287 -5.72 -2.73 -11.17
C ALA A 287 -6.85 -2.67 -10.13
N HIS A 288 -7.81 -1.76 -10.29
CA HIS A 288 -8.92 -1.54 -9.37
C HIS A 288 -10.23 -1.30 -10.10
N TYR A 289 -11.34 -1.71 -9.48
CA TYR A 289 -12.66 -1.18 -9.81
C TYR A 289 -12.71 0.33 -9.50
N LEU A 290 -13.58 1.08 -10.18
CA LEU A 290 -13.77 2.51 -9.86
C LEU A 290 -14.27 2.71 -8.44
N ILE A 291 -15.13 1.79 -7.95
CA ILE A 291 -15.63 1.82 -6.57
C ILE A 291 -14.50 1.66 -5.54
N ASP A 292 -13.46 0.85 -5.84
CA ASP A 292 -12.30 0.68 -4.95
C ASP A 292 -11.55 2.01 -4.80
N SER A 293 -11.40 2.73 -5.92
CA SER A 293 -10.73 4.04 -5.94
C SER A 293 -11.52 5.10 -5.20
N ILE A 294 -12.85 5.12 -5.36
CA ILE A 294 -13.74 6.03 -4.63
C ILE A 294 -13.66 5.75 -3.12
N VAL A 295 -13.78 4.48 -2.71
CA VAL A 295 -13.70 4.11 -1.29
C VAL A 295 -12.30 4.33 -0.74
N GLY A 296 -11.26 4.07 -1.52
CA GLY A 296 -9.87 4.40 -1.17
C GLY A 296 -9.69 5.89 -0.86
N PHE A 297 -10.21 6.76 -1.72
CA PHE A 297 -10.20 8.22 -1.51
C PHE A 297 -10.94 8.63 -0.23
N VAL A 298 -12.17 8.16 -0.05
CA VAL A 298 -13.01 8.54 1.11
C VAL A 298 -12.42 8.00 2.42
N SER A 299 -12.00 6.73 2.44
CA SER A 299 -11.42 6.09 3.62
C SER A 299 -10.12 6.74 4.10
N ALA A 300 -9.34 7.32 3.17
CA ALA A 300 -8.08 7.99 3.49
C ALA A 300 -8.23 9.09 4.55
N PHE A 301 -9.32 9.85 4.52
CA PHE A 301 -9.57 10.92 5.50
C PHE A 301 -9.82 10.33 6.90
N GLY A 302 -10.65 9.30 6.99
CA GLY A 302 -10.93 8.61 8.25
C GLY A 302 -9.68 7.93 8.82
N ILE A 303 -8.93 7.23 7.98
CA ILE A 303 -7.67 6.55 8.36
C ILE A 303 -6.62 7.57 8.81
N TYR A 304 -6.47 8.69 8.10
CA TYR A 304 -5.55 9.75 8.50
C TYR A 304 -5.90 10.35 9.86
N ILE A 305 -7.19 10.62 10.12
CA ILE A 305 -7.67 11.13 11.41
C ILE A 305 -7.39 10.11 12.51
N LEU A 306 -7.76 8.85 12.29
CA LEU A 306 -7.56 7.75 13.25
C LEU A 306 -6.08 7.56 13.57
N ALA A 307 -5.21 7.41 12.58
CA ALA A 307 -3.78 7.22 12.78
C ALA A 307 -3.13 8.42 13.49
N THR A 308 -3.54 9.65 13.14
CA THR A 308 -3.07 10.85 13.82
C THR A 308 -3.54 10.91 15.29
N TRP A 309 -4.78 10.50 15.56
CA TRP A 309 -5.31 10.41 16.92
C TRP A 309 -4.58 9.34 17.74
N MET A 310 -4.37 8.13 17.18
CA MET A 310 -3.60 7.07 17.81
C MET A 310 -2.20 7.53 18.18
N PHE A 311 -1.49 8.20 17.27
CA PHE A 311 -0.18 8.76 17.57
C PHE A 311 -0.22 9.71 18.76
N LYS A 312 -1.12 10.69 18.76
CA LYS A 312 -1.25 11.68 19.82
C LYS A 312 -1.62 11.04 21.16
N ARG A 313 -2.49 10.05 21.16
CA ARG A 313 -3.05 9.46 22.39
C ARG A 313 -2.11 8.46 23.05
N TRP A 314 -1.39 7.67 22.25
CA TRP A 314 -0.66 6.51 22.77
C TRP A 314 0.85 6.56 22.54
N PHE A 315 1.33 7.33 21.58
CA PHE A 315 2.73 7.26 21.14
C PHE A 315 3.46 8.60 21.16
N ALA A 316 2.76 9.74 21.33
CA ALA A 316 3.41 11.04 21.35
C ALA A 316 4.38 11.13 22.55
N GLN A 317 5.66 11.07 22.22
CA GLN A 317 6.74 11.42 23.14
C GLN A 317 7.52 12.57 22.49
N PRO A 318 8.10 13.51 23.28
CA PRO A 318 8.92 14.55 22.67
C PRO A 318 10.07 13.92 21.91
N MET A 319 10.10 14.13 20.59
CA MET A 319 11.28 13.85 19.80
C MET A 319 12.39 14.80 20.21
N LEU A 320 13.58 14.29 20.30
CA LEU A 320 14.82 14.95 20.63
C LEU A 320 14.90 16.35 19.99
N ARG A 321 15.10 17.37 20.79
CA ARG A 321 15.43 18.73 20.36
C ARG A 321 16.88 18.83 19.90
#